data_d2bd281b018622312344dbd178024cc2
#
_entry.id   d2bd281b018622312344dbd178024cc2
#
_cell.length_a   1.000
_cell.length_b   1.000
_cell.length_c   1.000
_cell.angle_alpha   90.00
_cell.angle_beta   90.00
_cell.angle_gamma   90.00
#
_symmetry.space_group_name_H-M   'P 1'
#
loop_
_entity.id
_entity.type
_entity.pdbx_description
1 polymer ?
#
loop_
_entity_poly.entity_id
_entity_poly.type
_entity_poly.pdbx_seq_one_letter_code
_entity_poly.pdbx_strand_id
1 'polypeptide(L)'
;MSYNLTFYDVKVIFRLLILISVNLVLAQKVVAQEDLKLLVGADFDTYFDNREYTGCSVGVSQTLFSTRFTPTLGVEWNKHNRLMFGMDMWSHCGDDTKTFAKVRPQVYYQFENDNVTAAAGLFPRAKLKGDYTGIIMSDSVRFYENRLQGFMGQYRGDRGFVELVLDWYGMYSYASREKFNILSAGRYYFDKKSRFYGGYAMQMGHYAGSKTISNCVVDNIIVLPHVGARFNAYFNFDLALNYVQTVQRDRANEEQFCTPGGVMLKAKIEKWGVYIDEQLFVGDNLQPYYSSYRDERFPFGYGGDLYAGERFFGTEGMVYSNTKIGYSNSFFSNTVSLNTYIALQYDGYKMGTKQVVSLSVKLLKDISSKKKR
;
A
#
# COMPACT_ATOMS: atom_id res chain seq x y z
N MET A 1 23.61 -9.17 -3.12
CA MET A 1 24.17 -9.13 -1.76
C MET A 1 23.16 -8.42 -0.88
N SER A 2 22.27 -9.15 -0.20
CA SER A 2 21.38 -8.56 0.78
C SER A 2 22.21 -8.24 2.01
N TYR A 3 22.31 -6.96 2.37
CA TYR A 3 22.80 -6.57 3.68
C TYR A 3 21.81 -7.09 4.71
N ASN A 4 22.08 -8.27 5.25
CA ASN A 4 21.42 -8.75 6.46
C ASN A 4 21.94 -7.85 7.58
N LEU A 5 21.09 -6.96 8.10
CA LEU A 5 21.38 -6.27 9.35
C LEU A 5 21.64 -7.36 10.40
N THR A 6 22.85 -7.43 10.90
CA THR A 6 23.21 -8.36 11.97
C THR A 6 22.58 -7.89 13.29
N PHE A 7 22.46 -8.77 14.26
CA PHE A 7 22.01 -8.42 15.62
C PHE A 7 22.83 -7.28 16.26
N TYR A 8 24.09 -7.12 15.79
CA TYR A 8 24.97 -6.03 16.17
C TYR A 8 24.50 -4.69 15.58
N ASP A 9 24.07 -4.67 14.34
CA ASP A 9 23.56 -3.45 13.67
C ASP A 9 22.26 -2.97 14.31
N VAL A 10 21.39 -3.88 14.71
CA VAL A 10 20.14 -3.57 15.45
C VAL A 10 20.45 -2.95 16.81
N LYS A 11 21.45 -3.46 17.55
CA LYS A 11 21.90 -2.87 18.81
C LYS A 11 22.49 -1.47 18.63
N VAL A 12 23.26 -1.26 17.58
CA VAL A 12 23.84 0.06 17.25
C VAL A 12 22.74 1.05 16.89
N ILE A 13 21.78 0.65 16.08
CA ILE A 13 20.63 1.50 15.70
C ILE A 13 19.78 1.83 16.93
N PHE A 14 19.51 0.85 17.80
CA PHE A 14 18.75 1.08 19.03
C PHE A 14 19.47 2.04 19.99
N ARG A 15 20.81 1.92 20.13
CA ARG A 15 21.62 2.87 20.89
C ARG A 15 21.61 4.26 20.29
N LEU A 16 21.67 4.38 18.96
CA LEU A 16 21.55 5.65 18.24
C LEU A 16 20.19 6.29 18.46
N LEU A 17 19.11 5.53 18.42
CA LEU A 17 17.74 6.02 18.70
C LEU A 17 17.61 6.50 20.15
N ILE A 18 18.19 5.79 21.11
CA ILE A 18 18.25 6.24 22.51
C ILE A 18 19.09 7.51 22.66
N LEU A 19 20.24 7.58 21.99
CA LEU A 19 21.12 8.76 22.02
C LEU A 19 20.43 9.99 21.41
N ILE A 20 19.74 9.80 20.30
CA ILE A 20 18.94 10.85 19.64
C ILE A 20 17.79 11.28 20.54
N SER A 21 17.08 10.35 21.19
CA SER A 21 15.99 10.67 22.10
C SER A 21 16.48 11.43 23.35
N VAL A 22 17.60 11.05 23.91
CA VAL A 22 18.23 11.75 25.05
C VAL A 22 18.68 13.17 24.62
N ASN A 23 19.28 13.33 23.45
CA ASN A 23 19.68 14.65 22.95
C ASN A 23 18.47 15.52 22.59
N LEU A 24 17.38 14.95 22.07
CA LEU A 24 16.12 15.67 21.85
C LEU A 24 15.48 16.15 23.17
N VAL A 25 15.55 15.36 24.22
CA VAL A 25 15.10 15.75 25.57
C VAL A 25 15.99 16.85 26.18
N LEU A 26 17.29 16.81 25.92
CA LEU A 26 18.23 17.86 26.36
C LEU A 26 18.07 19.14 25.52
N ALA A 27 17.76 19.04 24.24
CA ALA A 27 17.50 20.17 23.36
C ALA A 27 16.20 20.95 23.73
N GLN A 28 15.26 20.32 24.45
CA GLN A 28 14.07 21.03 24.98
C GLN A 28 14.42 22.18 25.93
N LYS A 29 15.60 22.17 26.54
CA LYS A 29 16.07 23.28 27.41
C LYS A 29 16.63 24.47 26.59
N VAL A 30 16.91 24.31 25.31
CA VAL A 30 17.62 25.31 24.50
C VAL A 30 16.68 26.03 23.52
N VAL A 31 15.55 25.43 23.14
CA VAL A 31 14.64 26.02 22.14
C VAL A 31 13.31 26.36 22.83
N ALA A 32 13.20 27.59 23.32
CA ALA A 32 11.94 28.18 23.78
C ALA A 32 11.06 28.57 22.59
N GLN A 33 10.74 27.63 21.71
CA GLN A 33 9.74 27.78 20.65
C GLN A 33 8.41 27.28 21.21
N GLU A 34 7.44 28.16 21.42
CA GLU A 34 6.18 27.89 22.15
C GLU A 34 5.32 26.77 21.55
N ASP A 35 5.60 26.32 20.31
CA ASP A 35 4.80 25.34 19.55
C ASP A 35 5.53 24.03 19.20
N LEU A 36 6.66 23.74 19.85
CA LEU A 36 7.38 22.48 19.61
C LEU A 36 6.77 21.33 20.42
N LYS A 37 6.37 20.25 19.73
CA LYS A 37 5.88 19.01 20.36
C LYS A 37 6.81 17.84 20.06
N LEU A 38 7.01 17.01 21.06
CA LEU A 38 7.70 15.73 20.95
C LEU A 38 6.67 14.61 20.86
N LEU A 39 6.71 13.85 19.76
CA LEU A 39 5.79 12.76 19.47
C LEU A 39 6.46 11.41 19.70
N VAL A 40 5.77 10.49 20.37
CA VAL A 40 6.17 9.10 20.54
C VAL A 40 5.02 8.22 20.10
N GLY A 41 5.30 7.23 19.27
CA GLY A 41 4.29 6.32 18.76
C GLY A 41 4.77 4.88 18.63
N ALA A 42 3.83 3.99 18.48
CA ALA A 42 4.07 2.60 18.15
C ALA A 42 2.86 2.05 17.38
N ASP A 43 3.08 1.50 16.21
CA ASP A 43 2.07 0.75 15.48
C ASP A 43 2.37 -0.75 15.63
N PHE A 44 1.33 -1.55 15.84
CA PHE A 44 1.39 -3.00 15.81
C PHE A 44 0.33 -3.52 14.86
N ASP A 45 0.76 -4.29 13.87
CA ASP A 45 -0.12 -4.87 12.85
C ASP A 45 0.06 -6.38 12.79
N THR A 46 -1.02 -7.10 12.54
CA THR A 46 -0.99 -8.52 12.18
C THR A 46 -1.66 -8.73 10.83
N TYR A 47 -1.19 -9.71 10.09
CA TYR A 47 -1.78 -10.09 8.81
C TYR A 47 -1.74 -11.61 8.67
N PHE A 48 -2.93 -12.22 8.68
CA PHE A 48 -3.17 -13.62 8.36
C PHE A 48 -3.85 -13.70 7.00
N ASP A 49 -3.36 -14.56 6.11
CA ASP A 49 -3.86 -14.73 4.75
C ASP A 49 -3.74 -16.21 4.38
N ASN A 50 -4.85 -16.92 4.40
CA ASN A 50 -4.93 -18.31 3.98
C ASN A 50 -5.59 -18.39 2.60
N ARG A 51 -4.92 -19.01 1.65
CA ARG A 51 -5.31 -19.10 0.23
C ARG A 51 -5.47 -20.55 -0.18
N GLU A 52 -6.64 -20.86 -0.72
CA GLU A 52 -6.99 -22.18 -1.25
C GLU A 52 -7.33 -22.03 -2.74
N TYR A 53 -6.32 -22.19 -3.58
CA TYR A 53 -6.39 -21.97 -5.02
C TYR A 53 -6.17 -23.22 -5.86
N THR A 54 -6.45 -24.41 -5.31
CA THR A 54 -6.25 -25.66 -6.04
C THR A 54 -7.02 -25.69 -7.35
N GLY A 55 -6.27 -25.68 -8.45
CA GLY A 55 -6.80 -25.65 -9.80
C GLY A 55 -7.37 -24.33 -10.27
N CYS A 56 -7.22 -23.25 -9.50
CA CYS A 56 -7.57 -21.90 -9.87
C CYS A 56 -6.30 -21.13 -10.25
N SER A 57 -6.37 -20.26 -11.27
CA SER A 57 -5.21 -19.53 -11.79
C SER A 57 -4.85 -18.28 -10.99
N VAL A 58 -5.65 -17.89 -10.00
CA VAL A 58 -5.44 -16.64 -9.23
C VAL A 58 -4.22 -16.64 -8.32
N GLY A 59 -3.56 -17.78 -8.13
CA GLY A 59 -2.32 -17.83 -7.35
C GLY A 59 -1.98 -19.23 -6.86
N VAL A 60 -1.12 -19.29 -5.86
CA VAL A 60 -0.67 -20.54 -5.20
C VAL A 60 -1.35 -20.65 -3.85
N SER A 61 -1.82 -21.88 -3.52
CA SER A 61 -2.34 -22.17 -2.17
C SER A 61 -1.23 -22.07 -1.15
N GLN A 62 -1.41 -21.21 -0.15
CA GLN A 62 -0.45 -20.96 0.91
C GLN A 62 -1.10 -20.23 2.09
N THR A 63 -0.54 -20.41 3.27
CA THR A 63 -0.90 -19.66 4.46
C THR A 63 0.24 -18.74 4.87
N LEU A 64 -0.07 -17.46 5.02
CA LEU A 64 0.86 -16.44 5.48
C LEU A 64 0.34 -15.87 6.80
N PHE A 65 1.17 -15.87 7.83
CA PHE A 65 0.87 -15.19 9.08
C PHE A 65 2.10 -14.38 9.52
N SER A 66 1.92 -13.08 9.66
CA SER A 66 3.00 -12.18 10.01
C SER A 66 2.54 -11.11 10.99
N THR A 67 3.49 -10.63 11.77
CA THR A 67 3.32 -9.51 12.69
C THR A 67 4.31 -8.41 12.34
N ARG A 68 3.90 -7.17 12.53
CA ARG A 68 4.72 -5.97 12.32
C ARG A 68 4.67 -5.09 13.55
N PHE A 69 5.80 -4.52 13.92
CA PHE A 69 5.93 -3.52 14.97
C PHE A 69 6.71 -2.32 14.43
N THR A 70 6.14 -1.12 14.59
CA THR A 70 6.73 0.12 14.07
C THR A 70 6.77 1.18 15.17
N PRO A 71 7.82 1.20 16.04
CA PRO A 71 8.05 2.29 16.96
C PRO A 71 8.45 3.56 16.20
N THR A 72 7.95 4.71 16.64
CA THR A 72 8.21 6.01 16.03
C THR A 72 8.50 7.08 17.06
N LEU A 73 9.37 8.01 16.69
CA LEU A 73 9.66 9.25 17.38
C LEU A 73 9.50 10.40 16.39
N GLY A 74 9.08 11.57 16.86
CA GLY A 74 8.95 12.72 15.98
C GLY A 74 8.95 14.05 16.70
N VAL A 75 9.13 15.08 15.92
CA VAL A 75 9.02 16.46 16.35
C VAL A 75 7.98 17.16 15.47
N GLU A 76 7.02 17.84 16.10
CA GLU A 76 6.05 18.68 15.42
C GLU A 76 6.31 20.15 15.79
N TRP A 77 6.29 21.05 14.80
CA TRP A 77 6.38 22.50 15.00
C TRP A 77 5.39 23.25 14.12
N ASN A 78 4.99 24.43 14.56
CA ASN A 78 3.99 25.27 13.89
C ASN A 78 2.71 24.51 13.51
N LYS A 79 2.34 23.45 14.26
CA LYS A 79 1.14 22.62 14.10
C LYS A 79 1.01 21.88 12.76
N HIS A 80 1.86 22.21 11.78
CA HIS A 80 1.77 21.71 10.41
C HIS A 80 2.95 20.88 9.95
N ASN A 81 4.07 21.02 10.63
CA ASN A 81 5.33 20.40 10.20
C ASN A 81 5.71 19.29 11.15
N ARG A 82 6.06 18.13 10.63
CA ARG A 82 6.54 16.96 11.40
C ARG A 82 7.79 16.39 10.78
N LEU A 83 8.76 16.07 11.58
CA LEU A 83 9.88 15.22 11.22
C LEU A 83 9.77 13.93 12.05
N MET A 84 9.65 12.80 11.37
CA MET A 84 9.38 11.51 11.98
C MET A 84 10.52 10.54 11.72
N PHE A 85 10.86 9.77 12.74
CA PHE A 85 11.84 8.70 12.73
C PHE A 85 11.17 7.42 13.25
N GLY A 86 11.44 6.29 12.63
CA GLY A 86 10.87 5.03 13.06
C GLY A 86 11.60 3.83 12.47
N MET A 87 11.18 2.65 12.89
CA MET A 87 11.68 1.39 12.36
C MET A 87 10.50 0.46 12.06
N ASP A 88 10.34 0.09 10.80
CA ASP A 88 9.37 -0.91 10.36
C ASP A 88 10.01 -2.30 10.48
N MET A 89 9.53 -3.10 11.42
CA MET A 89 10.05 -4.43 11.74
C MET A 89 8.93 -5.46 11.60
N TRP A 90 9.11 -6.50 10.82
CA TRP A 90 8.12 -7.55 10.74
C TRP A 90 8.74 -8.95 10.75
N SER A 91 7.95 -9.92 11.22
CA SER A 91 8.32 -11.33 11.36
C SER A 91 7.23 -12.22 10.81
N HIS A 92 7.62 -13.36 10.27
CA HIS A 92 6.69 -14.45 10.00
C HIS A 92 6.43 -15.24 11.28
N CYS A 93 5.17 -15.54 11.58
CA CYS A 93 4.83 -16.48 12.65
C CYS A 93 5.19 -17.89 12.18
N GLY A 94 5.87 -18.66 13.02
CA GLY A 94 6.35 -20.01 12.72
C GLY A 94 7.72 -20.08 12.01
N ASP A 95 8.39 -18.94 11.78
CA ASP A 95 9.79 -18.92 11.33
C ASP A 95 10.72 -18.65 12.53
N ASP A 96 11.29 -19.72 13.08
CA ASP A 96 12.20 -19.66 14.23
C ASP A 96 13.65 -19.30 13.84
N THR A 97 13.92 -19.13 12.54
CA THR A 97 15.28 -18.86 12.03
C THR A 97 15.70 -17.41 12.22
N LYS A 98 14.73 -16.48 12.29
CA LYS A 98 14.96 -15.04 12.41
C LYS A 98 13.93 -14.37 13.30
N THR A 99 14.40 -13.55 14.25
CA THR A 99 13.52 -12.71 15.08
C THR A 99 12.71 -11.72 14.24
N PHE A 100 13.36 -11.14 13.19
CA PHE A 100 12.70 -10.28 12.22
C PHE A 100 13.07 -10.73 10.82
N ALA A 101 12.07 -10.98 9.98
CA ALA A 101 12.26 -11.27 8.56
C ALA A 101 12.80 -10.04 7.83
N LYS A 102 12.37 -8.84 8.24
CA LYS A 102 12.82 -7.58 7.65
C LYS A 102 12.77 -6.45 8.66
N VAL A 103 13.79 -5.58 8.61
CA VAL A 103 13.86 -4.34 9.40
C VAL A 103 14.18 -3.20 8.44
N ARG A 104 13.37 -2.14 8.45
CA ARG A 104 13.52 -0.99 7.54
C ARG A 104 13.40 0.33 8.31
N PRO A 105 14.27 1.32 8.06
CA PRO A 105 14.08 2.65 8.63
C PRO A 105 12.87 3.35 8.03
N GLN A 106 12.23 4.19 8.84
CA GLN A 106 11.29 5.22 8.40
C GLN A 106 11.87 6.57 8.83
N VAL A 107 12.12 7.45 7.88
CA VAL A 107 12.61 8.81 8.15
C VAL A 107 11.94 9.72 7.12
N TYR A 108 11.07 10.60 7.58
CA TYR A 108 10.35 11.47 6.67
C TYR A 108 9.94 12.79 7.29
N TYR A 109 9.90 13.80 6.44
CA TYR A 109 9.23 15.05 6.71
C TYR A 109 7.78 14.99 6.24
N GLN A 110 6.87 15.60 6.99
CA GLN A 110 5.48 15.78 6.63
C GLN A 110 5.05 17.22 6.90
N PHE A 111 4.39 17.81 5.92
CA PHE A 111 3.60 19.03 6.06
C PHE A 111 2.11 18.67 5.98
N GLU A 112 1.29 19.22 6.87
CA GLU A 112 -0.15 18.97 6.85
C GLU A 112 -0.91 20.19 7.34
N ASN A 113 -1.86 20.66 6.52
CA ASN A 113 -2.85 21.67 6.90
C ASN A 113 -4.25 21.17 6.48
N ASP A 114 -5.24 22.06 6.54
CA ASP A 114 -6.64 21.69 6.24
C ASP A 114 -6.84 21.13 4.83
N ASN A 115 -6.08 21.63 3.86
CA ASN A 115 -6.24 21.30 2.44
C ASN A 115 -5.09 20.47 1.85
N VAL A 116 -3.87 20.62 2.36
CA VAL A 116 -2.67 20.04 1.77
C VAL A 116 -1.99 19.10 2.74
N THR A 117 -1.63 17.93 2.26
CA THR A 117 -0.67 17.03 2.92
C THR A 117 0.46 16.75 1.96
N ALA A 118 1.69 16.95 2.41
CA ALA A 118 2.89 16.59 1.66
C ALA A 118 3.82 15.74 2.55
N ALA A 119 4.49 14.77 1.96
CA ALA A 119 5.50 13.97 2.66
C ALA A 119 6.70 13.71 1.76
N ALA A 120 7.89 13.64 2.35
CA ALA A 120 9.14 13.36 1.66
C ALA A 120 10.04 12.47 2.50
N GLY A 121 10.64 11.45 1.88
CA GLY A 121 11.54 10.49 2.52
C GLY A 121 11.00 9.07 2.52
N LEU A 122 11.16 8.37 3.62
CA LEU A 122 10.76 6.97 3.83
C LEU A 122 9.54 6.93 4.75
N PHE A 123 8.33 6.98 4.18
CA PHE A 123 7.08 7.17 4.94
C PHE A 123 6.08 6.02 4.76
N PRO A 124 5.13 5.84 5.70
CA PRO A 124 4.15 4.75 5.64
C PRO A 124 3.22 4.86 4.41
N ARG A 125 3.01 3.74 3.70
CA ARG A 125 2.05 3.60 2.61
C ARG A 125 0.59 3.84 3.04
N ALA A 126 0.30 3.64 4.32
CA ALA A 126 -1.00 3.93 4.92
C ALA A 126 -1.43 5.41 4.83
N LYS A 127 -0.52 6.33 4.46
CA LYS A 127 -0.84 7.75 4.19
C LYS A 127 -1.58 7.98 2.88
N LEU A 128 -1.59 7.01 1.97
CA LEU A 128 -2.32 7.09 0.69
C LEU A 128 -3.83 7.23 0.95
N LYS A 129 -4.47 8.12 0.20
CA LYS A 129 -5.92 8.39 0.22
C LYS A 129 -6.64 7.81 -0.98
N GLY A 130 -5.91 7.55 -2.06
CA GLY A 130 -6.45 7.05 -3.32
C GLY A 130 -7.09 5.66 -3.18
N ASP A 131 -8.14 5.43 -3.96
CA ASP A 131 -8.76 4.11 -4.10
C ASP A 131 -7.93 3.26 -5.07
N TYR A 132 -6.71 2.92 -4.65
CA TYR A 132 -5.87 1.97 -5.37
C TYR A 132 -6.40 0.56 -5.15
N THR A 133 -7.25 0.11 -6.05
CA THR A 133 -7.90 -1.21 -5.98
C THR A 133 -6.88 -2.34 -6.04
N GLY A 134 -7.34 -3.58 -5.83
CA GLY A 134 -6.52 -4.79 -5.96
C GLY A 134 -5.76 -4.91 -7.28
N ILE A 135 -6.19 -4.23 -8.34
CA ILE A 135 -5.47 -4.17 -9.64
C ILE A 135 -4.11 -3.48 -9.49
N ILE A 136 -4.05 -2.36 -8.77
CA ILE A 136 -2.82 -1.59 -8.56
C ILE A 136 -2.04 -2.10 -7.36
N MET A 137 -2.73 -2.48 -6.28
CA MET A 137 -2.09 -2.78 -5.00
C MET A 137 -2.86 -3.83 -4.21
N SER A 138 -2.25 -5.00 -4.04
CA SER A 138 -2.82 -6.09 -3.25
C SER A 138 -2.77 -5.83 -1.74
N ASP A 139 -3.61 -6.55 -0.98
CA ASP A 139 -3.62 -6.46 0.48
C ASP A 139 -2.29 -6.93 1.09
N SER A 140 -1.66 -7.95 0.50
CA SER A 140 -0.32 -8.41 0.91
C SER A 140 0.75 -7.35 0.67
N VAL A 141 0.74 -6.64 -0.46
CA VAL A 141 1.66 -5.52 -0.71
C VAL A 141 1.45 -4.38 0.28
N ARG A 142 0.20 -4.07 0.64
CA ARG A 142 -0.10 -3.07 1.67
C ARG A 142 0.50 -3.44 3.02
N PHE A 143 0.56 -4.71 3.35
CA PHE A 143 1.17 -5.19 4.58
C PHE A 143 2.70 -5.32 4.45
N TYR A 144 3.23 -6.11 3.50
CA TYR A 144 4.67 -6.42 3.41
C TYR A 144 5.52 -5.27 2.89
N GLU A 145 4.98 -4.42 2.02
CA GLU A 145 5.64 -3.24 1.46
C GLU A 145 4.98 -1.94 1.98
N ASN A 146 4.80 -1.85 3.31
CA ASN A 146 4.12 -0.73 3.97
C ASN A 146 4.84 0.63 3.87
N ARG A 147 5.97 0.71 3.20
CA ARG A 147 6.78 1.93 3.12
C ARG A 147 6.87 2.43 1.68
N LEU A 148 6.64 3.73 1.51
CA LEU A 148 6.94 4.48 0.29
C LEU A 148 8.29 5.19 0.45
N GLN A 149 9.00 5.38 -0.67
CA GLN A 149 10.34 5.95 -0.70
C GLN A 149 10.38 7.07 -1.75
N GLY A 150 10.18 8.31 -1.34
CA GLY A 150 10.16 9.44 -2.27
C GLY A 150 9.31 10.60 -1.80
N PHE A 151 8.30 10.98 -2.60
CA PHE A 151 7.50 12.16 -2.37
C PHE A 151 6.01 11.86 -2.51
N MET A 152 5.20 12.54 -1.74
CA MET A 152 3.74 12.51 -1.82
C MET A 152 3.21 13.94 -1.68
N GLY A 153 2.24 14.28 -2.52
CA GLY A 153 1.44 15.50 -2.41
C GLY A 153 -0.04 15.13 -2.51
N GLN A 154 -0.84 15.66 -1.59
CA GLN A 154 -2.29 15.51 -1.57
C GLN A 154 -2.93 16.88 -1.41
N TYR A 155 -3.96 17.16 -2.19
CA TYR A 155 -4.83 18.29 -2.02
C TYR A 155 -6.25 17.82 -1.76
N ARG A 156 -6.90 18.37 -0.75
CA ARG A 156 -8.28 18.11 -0.39
C ARG A 156 -9.06 19.42 -0.38
N GLY A 157 -10.05 19.52 -1.25
CA GLY A 157 -11.03 20.59 -1.25
C GLY A 157 -12.37 20.12 -0.70
N ASP A 158 -13.37 21.01 -0.76
CA ASP A 158 -14.73 20.76 -0.23
C ASP A 158 -15.45 19.58 -0.94
N ARG A 159 -15.11 19.33 -2.20
CA ARG A 159 -15.80 18.35 -3.05
C ARG A 159 -14.93 17.23 -3.55
N GLY A 160 -13.74 17.04 -3.01
CA GLY A 160 -12.89 15.97 -3.48
C GLY A 160 -11.44 16.11 -3.10
N PHE A 161 -10.63 15.23 -3.65
CA PHE A 161 -9.18 15.22 -3.42
C PHE A 161 -8.46 14.82 -4.70
N VAL A 162 -7.19 15.15 -4.74
CA VAL A 162 -6.22 14.62 -5.69
C VAL A 162 -4.92 14.28 -4.95
N GLU A 163 -4.26 13.23 -5.41
CA GLU A 163 -3.03 12.71 -4.83
C GLU A 163 -2.04 12.36 -5.93
N LEU A 164 -0.77 12.68 -5.70
CA LEU A 164 0.35 12.29 -6.54
C LEU A 164 1.49 11.78 -5.66
N VAL A 165 2.07 10.66 -6.04
CA VAL A 165 3.12 9.97 -5.27
C VAL A 165 4.20 9.47 -6.21
N LEU A 166 5.47 9.70 -5.85
CA LEU A 166 6.62 9.03 -6.42
C LEU A 166 7.15 8.04 -5.37
N ASP A 167 7.17 6.76 -5.71
CA ASP A 167 7.72 5.68 -4.90
C ASP A 167 8.94 5.05 -5.61
N TRP A 168 10.14 5.38 -5.17
CA TRP A 168 11.40 4.89 -5.74
C TRP A 168 11.94 3.75 -4.87
N TYR A 169 11.67 2.50 -5.22
CA TYR A 169 11.94 1.34 -4.37
C TYR A 169 13.04 0.41 -4.88
N GLY A 170 13.71 0.76 -5.99
CA GLY A 170 14.87 0.06 -6.52
C GLY A 170 15.89 1.03 -7.10
N MET A 171 17.08 1.07 -6.53
CA MET A 171 18.18 1.89 -7.05
C MET A 171 18.99 1.10 -8.08
N TYR A 172 19.38 1.73 -9.20
CA TYR A 172 20.28 1.16 -10.19
C TYR A 172 21.65 0.80 -9.56
N SER A 173 21.90 -0.47 -9.35
CA SER A 173 23.11 -0.97 -8.67
C SER A 173 23.53 -2.34 -9.18
N TYR A 174 24.60 -2.92 -8.64
CA TYR A 174 24.97 -4.32 -8.89
C TYR A 174 23.98 -5.31 -8.26
N ALA A 175 23.32 -4.94 -7.17
CA ALA A 175 22.46 -5.81 -6.38
C ALA A 175 20.98 -5.65 -6.69
N SER A 176 20.56 -4.56 -7.34
CA SER A 176 19.15 -4.28 -7.60
C SER A 176 18.95 -3.60 -8.95
N ARG A 177 17.80 -3.88 -9.56
CA ARG A 177 17.31 -3.19 -10.75
C ARG A 177 16.66 -1.86 -10.33
N GLU A 178 16.70 -0.90 -11.25
CA GLU A 178 15.99 0.35 -11.07
C GLU A 178 14.47 0.12 -11.14
N LYS A 179 13.76 0.59 -10.10
CA LYS A 179 12.31 0.44 -9.99
C LYS A 179 11.71 1.67 -9.34
N PHE A 180 10.71 2.26 -9.99
CA PHE A 180 9.88 3.26 -9.36
C PHE A 180 8.43 3.19 -9.86
N ASN A 181 7.51 3.69 -9.03
CA ASN A 181 6.13 3.90 -9.39
C ASN A 181 5.75 5.37 -9.23
N ILE A 182 5.02 5.90 -10.18
CA ILE A 182 4.24 7.11 -10.00
C ILE A 182 2.79 6.67 -9.78
N LEU A 183 2.23 7.01 -8.62
CA LEU A 183 0.83 6.75 -8.29
C LEU A 183 0.08 8.08 -8.30
N SER A 184 -1.11 8.09 -8.85
CA SER A 184 -2.01 9.23 -8.76
C SER A 184 -3.44 8.75 -8.59
N ALA A 185 -4.20 9.46 -7.77
CA ALA A 185 -5.63 9.20 -7.62
C ALA A 185 -6.37 10.50 -7.31
N GLY A 186 -7.62 10.54 -7.69
CA GLY A 186 -8.48 11.66 -7.38
C GLY A 186 -9.94 11.26 -7.41
N ARG A 187 -10.75 12.04 -6.67
CA ARG A 187 -12.20 11.89 -6.65
C ARG A 187 -12.85 13.25 -6.51
N TYR A 188 -13.92 13.48 -7.26
CA TYR A 188 -14.75 14.67 -7.19
C TYR A 188 -16.21 14.29 -6.99
N TYR A 189 -16.89 14.94 -6.05
CA TYR A 189 -18.29 14.76 -5.77
C TYR A 189 -19.12 15.81 -6.49
N PHE A 190 -20.06 15.37 -7.33
CA PHE A 190 -20.87 16.24 -8.18
C PHE A 190 -21.97 16.97 -7.40
N ASP A 191 -22.46 16.35 -6.32
CA ASP A 191 -23.52 16.90 -5.49
C ASP A 191 -23.03 17.25 -4.07
N LYS A 192 -23.73 18.19 -3.41
CA LYS A 192 -23.39 18.61 -2.04
C LYS A 192 -23.57 17.50 -0.98
N LYS A 193 -24.34 16.47 -1.28
CA LYS A 193 -24.55 15.33 -0.39
C LYS A 193 -23.52 14.22 -0.60
N SER A 194 -22.56 14.43 -1.49
CA SER A 194 -21.48 13.48 -1.84
C SER A 194 -21.99 12.09 -2.26
N ARG A 195 -23.16 12.06 -2.93
CA ARG A 195 -23.78 10.83 -3.41
C ARG A 195 -23.20 10.35 -4.73
N PHE A 196 -22.98 11.28 -5.67
CA PHE A 196 -22.46 10.96 -7.00
C PHE A 196 -21.04 11.46 -7.12
N TYR A 197 -20.18 10.63 -7.66
CA TYR A 197 -18.78 11.00 -7.81
C TYR A 197 -18.19 10.47 -9.13
N GLY A 198 -17.15 11.13 -9.58
CA GLY A 198 -16.23 10.64 -10.60
C GLY A 198 -14.82 10.72 -10.07
N GLY A 199 -13.97 9.86 -10.59
CA GLY A 199 -12.59 9.84 -10.15
C GLY A 199 -11.71 8.97 -11.04
N TYR A 200 -10.48 8.81 -10.59
CA TYR A 200 -9.50 7.94 -11.24
C TYR A 200 -8.51 7.39 -10.21
N ALA A 201 -7.89 6.28 -10.55
CA ALA A 201 -6.64 5.82 -9.96
C ALA A 201 -5.69 5.45 -11.10
N MET A 202 -4.41 5.70 -10.92
CA MET A 202 -3.38 5.47 -11.93
C MET A 202 -2.09 4.99 -11.26
N GLN A 203 -1.40 4.10 -11.95
CA GLN A 203 -0.02 3.72 -11.69
C GLN A 203 0.77 3.82 -12.98
N MET A 204 1.97 4.37 -12.90
CA MET A 204 2.99 4.28 -13.95
C MET A 204 4.22 3.62 -13.32
N GLY A 205 4.40 2.33 -13.62
CA GLY A 205 5.51 1.52 -13.16
C GLY A 205 6.66 1.54 -14.16
N HIS A 206 7.86 1.76 -13.66
CA HIS A 206 9.11 1.66 -14.42
C HIS A 206 9.99 0.58 -13.80
N TYR A 207 10.34 -0.43 -14.60
CA TYR A 207 11.20 -1.52 -14.21
C TYR A 207 12.36 -1.61 -15.20
N ALA A 208 13.54 -1.11 -14.82
CA ALA A 208 14.69 -1.00 -15.70
C ALA A 208 15.78 -2.03 -15.38
N GLY A 209 16.94 -1.86 -15.97
CA GLY A 209 18.10 -2.71 -15.76
C GLY A 209 18.83 -2.49 -14.43
N SER A 210 19.97 -3.12 -14.33
CA SER A 210 20.94 -2.97 -13.23
C SER A 210 22.34 -2.82 -13.84
N LYS A 211 23.37 -2.68 -13.02
CA LYS A 211 24.76 -2.68 -13.51
C LYS A 211 25.20 -4.02 -14.11
N THR A 212 24.44 -5.09 -13.88
CA THR A 212 24.69 -6.45 -14.40
C THR A 212 23.73 -6.87 -15.50
N ILE A 213 22.56 -6.22 -15.58
CA ILE A 213 21.50 -6.51 -16.54
C ILE A 213 21.26 -5.25 -17.35
N SER A 214 21.76 -5.20 -18.58
CA SER A 214 21.54 -4.11 -19.52
C SER A 214 20.26 -4.35 -20.35
N ASN A 215 19.66 -3.26 -20.85
CA ASN A 215 18.59 -3.23 -21.88
C ASN A 215 17.27 -3.90 -21.54
N CYS A 216 16.86 -3.90 -20.27
CA CYS A 216 15.58 -4.47 -19.88
C CYS A 216 14.70 -3.41 -19.20
N VAL A 217 14.12 -2.51 -19.97
CA VAL A 217 13.08 -1.62 -19.46
C VAL A 217 11.73 -2.23 -19.75
N VAL A 218 10.93 -2.41 -18.71
CA VAL A 218 9.52 -2.84 -18.81
C VAL A 218 8.64 -1.72 -18.29
N ASP A 219 7.74 -1.24 -19.14
CA ASP A 219 6.74 -0.25 -18.80
C ASP A 219 5.46 -0.97 -18.33
N ASN A 220 4.86 -0.51 -17.26
CA ASN A 220 3.57 -0.98 -16.77
C ASN A 220 2.72 0.20 -16.29
N ILE A 221 1.85 0.69 -17.16
CA ILE A 221 0.95 1.80 -16.88
C ILE A 221 -0.46 1.23 -16.70
N ILE A 222 -1.14 1.61 -15.62
CA ILE A 222 -2.51 1.21 -15.31
C ILE A 222 -3.32 2.47 -15.06
N VAL A 223 -4.48 2.61 -15.72
CA VAL A 223 -5.40 3.74 -15.56
C VAL A 223 -6.80 3.22 -15.29
N LEU A 224 -7.44 3.71 -14.23
CA LEU A 224 -8.78 3.33 -13.79
C LEU A 224 -9.67 4.59 -13.61
N PRO A 225 -10.20 5.21 -14.68
CA PRO A 225 -11.28 6.17 -14.51
C PRO A 225 -12.54 5.47 -14.02
N HIS A 226 -13.30 6.15 -13.15
CA HIS A 226 -14.53 5.58 -12.60
C HIS A 226 -15.59 6.64 -12.33
N VAL A 227 -16.83 6.20 -12.33
CA VAL A 227 -17.99 6.94 -11.83
C VAL A 227 -18.71 6.09 -10.79
N GLY A 228 -19.30 6.72 -9.81
CA GLY A 228 -19.98 5.97 -8.77
C GLY A 228 -21.05 6.74 -8.02
N ALA A 229 -21.78 5.99 -7.22
CA ALA A 229 -22.84 6.52 -6.38
C ALA A 229 -22.79 5.91 -4.97
N ARG A 230 -22.98 6.75 -3.97
CA ARG A 230 -23.12 6.37 -2.55
C ARG A 230 -24.49 6.79 -2.04
N PHE A 231 -25.15 5.92 -1.33
CA PHE A 231 -26.40 6.24 -0.67
C PHE A 231 -26.56 5.42 0.60
N ASN A 232 -27.16 6.08 1.58
CA ASN A 232 -27.47 5.49 2.87
C ASN A 232 -29.00 5.30 2.95
N ALA A 233 -29.41 4.05 3.03
CA ALA A 233 -30.78 3.66 3.33
C ALA A 233 -30.78 2.81 4.62
N TYR A 234 -31.37 1.62 4.59
CA TYR A 234 -31.20 0.65 5.69
C TYR A 234 -29.77 0.12 5.76
N PHE A 235 -29.09 -0.02 4.62
CA PHE A 235 -27.67 -0.29 4.47
C PHE A 235 -26.97 0.90 3.82
N ASN A 236 -25.64 0.96 3.98
CA ASN A 236 -24.76 1.83 3.22
C ASN A 236 -24.36 1.14 1.93
N PHE A 237 -24.55 1.82 0.81
CA PHE A 237 -24.20 1.33 -0.52
C PHE A 237 -23.12 2.22 -1.15
N ASP A 238 -22.14 1.59 -1.77
CA ASP A 238 -21.15 2.25 -2.64
C ASP A 238 -21.04 1.44 -3.94
N LEU A 239 -21.49 2.02 -5.03
CA LEU A 239 -21.49 1.39 -6.36
C LEU A 239 -20.59 2.19 -7.27
N ALA A 240 -19.71 1.55 -8.02
CA ALA A 240 -18.83 2.20 -8.99
C ALA A 240 -18.65 1.37 -10.25
N LEU A 241 -18.69 2.05 -11.39
CA LEU A 241 -18.29 1.50 -12.67
C LEU A 241 -16.91 2.04 -13.02
N ASN A 242 -15.96 1.16 -13.25
CA ASN A 242 -14.59 1.47 -13.60
C ASN A 242 -14.28 0.96 -15.02
N TYR A 243 -13.63 1.76 -15.82
CA TYR A 243 -12.91 1.28 -16.99
C TYR A 243 -11.46 1.04 -16.60
N VAL A 244 -10.90 -0.09 -17.00
CA VAL A 244 -9.51 -0.45 -16.71
C VAL A 244 -8.75 -0.53 -18.01
N GLN A 245 -7.67 0.22 -18.11
CA GLN A 245 -6.75 0.14 -19.24
C GLN A 245 -5.34 -0.04 -18.71
N THR A 246 -4.63 -1.04 -19.21
CA THR A 246 -3.19 -1.16 -19.00
C THR A 246 -2.46 -0.89 -20.31
N VAL A 247 -1.23 -0.35 -20.22
CA VAL A 247 -0.33 -0.11 -21.33
C VAL A 247 1.04 -0.62 -20.91
N GLN A 248 1.47 -1.71 -21.49
CA GLN A 248 2.66 -2.44 -21.06
C GLN A 248 3.57 -2.73 -22.24
N ARG A 249 4.87 -2.72 -22.01
CA ARG A 249 5.84 -3.12 -23.02
C ARG A 249 7.15 -3.56 -22.38
N ASP A 250 7.63 -4.72 -22.72
CA ASP A 250 9.03 -5.09 -22.52
C ASP A 250 9.84 -4.60 -23.74
N ARG A 251 10.55 -3.50 -23.56
CA ARG A 251 11.26 -2.81 -24.64
C ARG A 251 12.39 -3.66 -25.26
N ALA A 252 12.84 -4.71 -24.60
CA ALA A 252 13.88 -5.59 -25.12
C ALA A 252 13.32 -6.63 -26.09
N ASN A 253 12.03 -6.97 -25.97
CA ASN A 253 11.44 -8.12 -26.64
C ASN A 253 10.22 -7.77 -27.50
N GLU A 254 9.66 -6.56 -27.32
CA GLU A 254 8.45 -6.14 -28.02
C GLU A 254 8.61 -4.74 -28.63
N GLU A 255 8.24 -4.59 -29.89
CA GLU A 255 8.21 -3.30 -30.59
C GLU A 255 6.95 -2.49 -30.24
N GLN A 256 5.83 -3.17 -29.99
CA GLN A 256 4.55 -2.55 -29.75
C GLN A 256 4.11 -2.66 -28.28
N PHE A 257 3.24 -1.75 -27.87
CA PHE A 257 2.59 -1.84 -26.57
C PHE A 257 1.51 -2.91 -26.55
N CYS A 258 1.50 -3.74 -25.50
CA CYS A 258 0.38 -4.58 -25.12
C CYS A 258 -0.59 -3.73 -24.29
N THR A 259 -1.87 -3.72 -24.69
CA THR A 259 -2.87 -2.81 -24.10
C THR A 259 -4.13 -3.53 -23.60
N PRO A 260 -4.00 -4.55 -22.74
CA PRO A 260 -5.16 -5.24 -22.20
C PRO A 260 -6.02 -4.32 -21.36
N GLY A 261 -7.34 -4.53 -21.42
CA GLY A 261 -8.28 -3.68 -20.71
C GLY A 261 -9.60 -4.38 -20.42
N GLY A 262 -10.51 -3.66 -19.78
CA GLY A 262 -11.82 -4.18 -19.45
C GLY A 262 -12.67 -3.23 -18.62
N VAL A 263 -13.79 -3.73 -18.13
CA VAL A 263 -14.75 -3.00 -17.31
C VAL A 263 -14.90 -3.72 -15.96
N MET A 264 -14.88 -2.96 -14.87
CA MET A 264 -15.07 -3.50 -13.53
C MET A 264 -16.23 -2.81 -12.82
N LEU A 265 -17.21 -3.59 -12.43
CA LEU A 265 -18.26 -3.16 -11.51
C LEU A 265 -17.80 -3.44 -10.07
N LYS A 266 -17.83 -2.41 -9.23
CA LYS A 266 -17.65 -2.53 -7.77
C LYS A 266 -18.98 -2.26 -7.08
N ALA A 267 -19.35 -3.11 -6.13
CA ALA A 267 -20.54 -2.94 -5.33
C ALA A 267 -20.25 -3.31 -3.88
N LYS A 268 -20.28 -2.32 -2.99
CA LYS A 268 -20.15 -2.55 -1.54
C LYS A 268 -21.44 -2.27 -0.83
N ILE A 269 -21.88 -3.21 0.01
CA ILE A 269 -23.00 -3.08 0.92
C ILE A 269 -22.46 -3.28 2.33
N GLU A 270 -22.77 -2.36 3.24
CA GLU A 270 -22.25 -2.41 4.60
C GLU A 270 -23.29 -1.99 5.64
N LYS A 271 -23.29 -2.67 6.78
CA LYS A 271 -24.00 -2.27 7.99
C LYS A 271 -23.37 -2.84 9.25
N TRP A 272 -23.22 -2.02 10.27
CA TRP A 272 -22.64 -2.39 11.58
C TRP A 272 -21.24 -3.04 11.48
N GLY A 273 -20.46 -2.65 10.47
CA GLY A 273 -19.13 -3.22 10.18
C GLY A 273 -19.18 -4.51 9.36
N VAL A 274 -20.31 -5.18 9.23
CA VAL A 274 -20.45 -6.33 8.31
C VAL A 274 -20.61 -5.80 6.89
N TYR A 275 -19.89 -6.38 5.93
CA TYR A 275 -19.92 -5.94 4.55
C TYR A 275 -19.88 -7.10 3.55
N ILE A 276 -20.44 -6.81 2.38
CA ILE A 276 -20.21 -7.56 1.14
C ILE A 276 -19.59 -6.58 0.16
N ASP A 277 -18.45 -6.93 -0.42
CA ASP A 277 -17.75 -6.13 -1.43
C ASP A 277 -17.49 -7.01 -2.65
N GLU A 278 -18.17 -6.70 -3.75
CA GLU A 278 -18.09 -7.40 -5.02
C GLU A 278 -17.25 -6.59 -6.01
N GLN A 279 -16.36 -7.28 -6.71
CA GLN A 279 -15.63 -6.77 -7.86
C GLN A 279 -15.83 -7.74 -9.02
N LEU A 280 -16.74 -7.40 -9.92
CA LEU A 280 -16.96 -8.14 -11.15
C LEU A 280 -16.18 -7.45 -12.28
N PHE A 281 -15.22 -8.16 -12.86
CA PHE A 281 -14.39 -7.68 -13.96
C PHE A 281 -14.70 -8.48 -15.23
N VAL A 282 -14.86 -7.78 -16.35
CA VAL A 282 -15.00 -8.35 -17.69
C VAL A 282 -13.95 -7.72 -18.58
N GLY A 283 -13.04 -8.51 -19.09
CA GLY A 283 -11.93 -8.02 -19.92
C GLY A 283 -10.79 -9.00 -20.05
N ASP A 284 -9.66 -8.47 -20.45
CA ASP A 284 -8.44 -9.21 -20.74
C ASP A 284 -7.64 -9.55 -19.47
N ASN A 285 -6.64 -10.45 -19.63
CA ASN A 285 -5.58 -10.63 -18.64
C ASN A 285 -4.77 -9.33 -18.49
N LEU A 286 -4.91 -8.65 -17.35
CA LEU A 286 -4.22 -7.39 -17.08
C LEU A 286 -2.74 -7.55 -16.68
N GLN A 287 -2.26 -8.78 -16.51
CA GLN A 287 -0.89 -9.09 -16.09
C GLN A 287 -0.20 -10.07 -17.06
N PRO A 288 -0.11 -9.73 -18.37
CA PRO A 288 0.38 -10.67 -19.38
C PRO A 288 1.81 -11.14 -19.14
N TYR A 289 2.66 -10.31 -18.51
CA TYR A 289 4.05 -10.65 -18.22
C TYR A 289 4.28 -11.28 -16.83
N TYR A 290 3.21 -11.67 -16.12
CA TYR A 290 3.35 -12.22 -14.79
C TYR A 290 4.05 -13.59 -14.78
N SER A 291 3.57 -14.53 -15.57
CA SER A 291 4.05 -15.93 -15.55
C SER A 291 4.46 -16.46 -16.92
N SER A 292 4.00 -15.86 -18.01
CA SER A 292 4.14 -16.41 -19.36
C SER A 292 5.30 -15.85 -20.15
N TYR A 293 5.96 -14.81 -19.65
CA TYR A 293 7.10 -14.22 -20.34
C TYR A 293 8.35 -15.10 -20.13
N ARG A 294 8.71 -15.84 -21.17
CA ARG A 294 9.87 -16.75 -21.16
C ARG A 294 11.03 -16.12 -21.92
N ASP A 295 11.71 -15.21 -21.26
CA ASP A 295 13.08 -14.87 -21.61
C ASP A 295 14.01 -15.83 -20.84
N GLU A 296 15.14 -16.24 -21.41
CA GLU A 296 16.17 -17.03 -20.70
C GLU A 296 16.60 -16.38 -19.37
N ARG A 297 16.48 -15.04 -19.29
CA ARG A 297 16.77 -14.23 -18.11
C ARG A 297 15.64 -14.24 -17.06
N PHE A 298 14.41 -14.52 -17.47
CA PHE A 298 13.22 -14.54 -16.63
C PHE A 298 12.33 -15.74 -16.98
N PRO A 299 12.79 -16.98 -16.72
CA PRO A 299 12.09 -18.18 -17.11
C PRO A 299 10.72 -18.35 -16.43
N PHE A 300 10.46 -17.54 -15.38
CA PHE A 300 9.20 -17.54 -14.61
C PHE A 300 8.36 -16.28 -14.81
N GLY A 301 8.71 -15.40 -15.76
CA GLY A 301 8.07 -14.09 -15.92
C GLY A 301 8.54 -13.07 -14.88
N TYR A 302 7.92 -11.90 -14.85
CA TYR A 302 8.30 -10.81 -13.95
C TYR A 302 7.64 -10.89 -12.57
N GLY A 303 6.52 -11.62 -12.44
CA GLY A 303 5.83 -11.86 -11.19
C GLY A 303 5.52 -10.59 -10.40
N GLY A 304 5.64 -10.68 -9.08
CA GLY A 304 5.44 -9.55 -8.16
C GLY A 304 6.50 -8.44 -8.26
N ASP A 305 7.58 -8.64 -9.00
CA ASP A 305 8.56 -7.58 -9.26
C ASP A 305 8.01 -6.46 -10.15
N LEU A 306 7.12 -6.81 -11.08
CA LEU A 306 6.43 -5.86 -11.97
C LEU A 306 5.02 -5.52 -11.49
N TYR A 307 4.31 -6.49 -10.89
CA TYR A 307 2.90 -6.36 -10.53
C TYR A 307 2.69 -6.32 -9.02
N ALA A 308 2.38 -5.16 -8.47
CA ALA A 308 2.01 -4.99 -7.06
C ALA A 308 0.53 -5.36 -6.78
N GLY A 309 -0.27 -5.51 -7.84
CA GLY A 309 -1.69 -5.87 -7.77
C GLY A 309 -1.93 -7.34 -7.40
N GLU A 310 -3.19 -7.68 -7.15
CA GLU A 310 -3.60 -9.06 -6.93
C GLU A 310 -3.46 -9.90 -8.21
N ARG A 311 -2.92 -11.08 -8.09
CA ARG A 311 -2.81 -12.05 -9.20
C ARG A 311 -4.16 -12.40 -9.83
N PHE A 312 -5.24 -12.20 -9.10
CA PHE A 312 -6.62 -12.33 -9.54
C PHE A 312 -6.89 -11.68 -10.92
N PHE A 313 -6.28 -10.51 -11.19
CA PHE A 313 -6.45 -9.77 -12.44
C PHE A 313 -5.55 -10.26 -13.60
N GLY A 314 -4.80 -11.31 -13.38
CA GLY A 314 -3.91 -11.94 -14.35
C GLY A 314 -4.43 -13.30 -14.83
N THR A 315 -5.72 -13.54 -14.83
CA THR A 315 -6.32 -14.79 -15.27
C THR A 315 -6.60 -14.79 -16.78
N GLU A 316 -6.79 -15.95 -17.36
CA GLU A 316 -7.08 -16.11 -18.79
C GLU A 316 -8.60 -16.13 -19.09
N GLY A 317 -9.44 -16.13 -18.06
CA GLY A 317 -10.89 -16.04 -18.21
C GLY A 317 -11.31 -14.63 -18.64
N MET A 318 -12.45 -14.52 -19.28
CA MET A 318 -13.00 -13.22 -19.69
C MET A 318 -13.82 -12.53 -18.61
N VAL A 319 -14.31 -13.28 -17.64
CA VAL A 319 -15.17 -12.78 -16.54
C VAL A 319 -14.58 -13.22 -15.22
N TYR A 320 -14.18 -12.27 -14.40
CA TYR A 320 -13.59 -12.51 -13.08
C TYR A 320 -14.51 -11.94 -12.00
N SER A 321 -14.70 -12.65 -10.90
CA SER A 321 -15.49 -12.18 -9.76
C SER A 321 -14.69 -12.37 -8.48
N ASN A 322 -14.67 -11.33 -7.65
CA ASN A 322 -14.03 -11.34 -6.33
C ASN A 322 -15.02 -10.79 -5.29
N THR A 323 -15.73 -11.72 -4.65
CA THR A 323 -16.73 -11.40 -3.62
C THR A 323 -16.10 -11.52 -2.24
N LYS A 324 -15.94 -10.41 -1.53
CA LYS A 324 -15.50 -10.39 -0.13
C LYS A 324 -16.70 -10.29 0.80
N ILE A 325 -16.83 -11.19 1.74
CA ILE A 325 -17.82 -11.15 2.83
C ILE A 325 -17.04 -11.01 4.12
N GLY A 326 -17.25 -9.93 4.86
CA GLY A 326 -16.37 -9.61 5.98
C GLY A 326 -16.96 -8.71 7.03
N TYR A 327 -16.12 -8.44 8.02
CA TYR A 327 -16.36 -7.50 9.10
C TYR A 327 -15.17 -6.56 9.23
N SER A 328 -15.43 -5.26 9.26
CA SER A 328 -14.44 -4.21 9.45
C SER A 328 -14.94 -3.19 10.45
N ASN A 329 -14.20 -2.98 11.53
CA ASN A 329 -14.54 -1.99 12.52
C ASN A 329 -13.32 -1.43 13.23
N SER A 330 -13.49 -0.24 13.81
CA SER A 330 -12.48 0.41 14.64
C SER A 330 -13.02 0.66 16.05
N PHE A 331 -12.17 0.44 17.03
CA PHE A 331 -12.49 0.52 18.46
C PHE A 331 -11.55 1.51 19.13
N PHE A 332 -11.92 1.95 20.36
CA PHE A 332 -11.10 2.80 21.19
C PHE A 332 -10.63 4.07 20.48
N SER A 333 -11.59 4.83 19.93
CA SER A 333 -11.30 6.08 19.17
C SER A 333 -10.34 5.84 17.99
N ASN A 334 -10.56 4.77 17.24
CA ASN A 334 -9.75 4.34 16.09
C ASN A 334 -8.32 3.90 16.43
N THR A 335 -8.03 3.62 17.70
CA THR A 335 -6.73 3.08 18.11
C THR A 335 -6.54 1.64 17.67
N VAL A 336 -7.61 0.84 17.70
CA VAL A 336 -7.61 -0.56 17.27
C VAL A 336 -8.52 -0.72 16.07
N SER A 337 -8.05 -1.32 15.00
CA SER A 337 -8.85 -1.64 13.82
C SER A 337 -8.75 -3.12 13.51
N LEU A 338 -9.90 -3.75 13.29
CA LEU A 338 -10.02 -5.15 12.87
C LEU A 338 -10.66 -5.20 11.49
N ASN A 339 -10.06 -5.96 10.59
CA ASN A 339 -10.69 -6.32 9.32
C ASN A 339 -10.51 -7.82 9.08
N THR A 340 -11.62 -8.52 8.87
CA THR A 340 -11.62 -9.95 8.55
C THR A 340 -12.60 -10.21 7.42
N TYR A 341 -12.22 -11.09 6.48
CA TYR A 341 -13.09 -11.46 5.39
C TYR A 341 -12.74 -12.82 4.79
N ILE A 342 -13.72 -13.40 4.14
CA ILE A 342 -13.57 -14.49 3.19
C ILE A 342 -13.77 -13.90 1.80
N ALA A 343 -12.84 -14.12 0.87
CA ALA A 343 -12.99 -13.80 -0.53
C ALA A 343 -13.25 -15.08 -1.33
N LEU A 344 -14.29 -15.03 -2.15
CA LEU A 344 -14.60 -16.02 -3.18
C LEU A 344 -14.12 -15.43 -4.51
N GLN A 345 -13.14 -16.08 -5.14
CA GLN A 345 -12.47 -15.57 -6.34
C GLN A 345 -12.67 -16.52 -7.50
N TYR A 346 -13.48 -16.11 -8.46
CA TYR A 346 -13.73 -16.85 -9.69
C TYR A 346 -12.83 -16.33 -10.81
N ASP A 347 -12.03 -17.20 -11.42
CA ASP A 347 -11.04 -16.84 -12.44
C ASP A 347 -11.53 -16.98 -13.89
N GLY A 348 -12.83 -17.18 -14.05
CA GLY A 348 -13.45 -17.48 -15.35
C GLY A 348 -13.67 -18.97 -15.60
N TYR A 349 -13.03 -19.84 -14.82
CA TYR A 349 -13.12 -21.30 -14.95
C TYR A 349 -13.39 -22.00 -13.60
N LYS A 350 -12.70 -21.58 -12.56
CA LYS A 350 -12.74 -22.21 -11.23
C LYS A 350 -12.83 -21.17 -10.13
N MET A 351 -13.25 -21.64 -8.96
CA MET A 351 -13.37 -20.84 -7.76
C MET A 351 -12.19 -21.13 -6.83
N GLY A 352 -11.51 -20.08 -6.39
CA GLY A 352 -10.57 -20.10 -5.28
C GLY A 352 -11.13 -19.36 -4.07
N THR A 353 -10.59 -19.64 -2.90
CA THR A 353 -10.98 -18.93 -1.67
C THR A 353 -9.77 -18.33 -0.97
N LYS A 354 -10.01 -17.24 -0.27
CA LYS A 354 -8.99 -16.55 0.52
C LYS A 354 -9.62 -16.09 1.84
N GLN A 355 -8.99 -16.43 2.97
CA GLN A 355 -9.41 -15.94 4.28
C GLN A 355 -8.37 -14.97 4.81
N VAL A 356 -8.79 -13.78 5.20
CA VAL A 356 -7.89 -12.73 5.70
C VAL A 356 -8.36 -12.26 7.06
N VAL A 357 -7.41 -12.12 7.99
CA VAL A 357 -7.60 -11.43 9.27
C VAL A 357 -6.45 -10.44 9.44
N SER A 358 -6.80 -9.18 9.64
CA SER A 358 -5.83 -8.13 9.97
C SER A 358 -6.27 -7.33 11.18
N LEU A 359 -5.36 -7.17 12.12
CA LEU A 359 -5.52 -6.33 13.30
C LEU A 359 -4.44 -5.24 13.24
N SER A 360 -4.84 -4.01 13.49
CA SER A 360 -3.93 -2.86 13.58
C SER A 360 -4.18 -2.11 14.88
N VAL A 361 -3.11 -1.84 15.61
CA VAL A 361 -3.12 -0.98 16.80
C VAL A 361 -2.19 0.19 16.55
N LYS A 362 -2.70 1.42 16.64
CA LYS A 362 -1.94 2.65 16.36
C LYS A 362 -1.93 3.56 17.57
N LEU A 363 -0.74 3.82 18.07
CA LEU A 363 -0.51 4.70 19.21
C LEU A 363 0.39 5.86 18.77
N LEU A 364 -0.07 7.08 19.01
CA LEU A 364 0.75 8.28 18.85
C LEU A 364 0.40 9.26 19.98
N LYS A 365 1.39 9.69 20.74
CA LYS A 365 1.21 10.55 21.89
C LYS A 365 2.17 11.73 21.84
N ASP A 366 1.66 12.92 22.13
CA ASP A 366 2.45 14.10 22.45
C ASP A 366 2.94 13.98 23.92
N ILE A 367 4.25 13.92 24.09
CA ILE A 367 4.90 13.84 25.41
C ILE A 367 5.61 15.15 25.82
N SER A 368 5.37 16.23 25.08
CA SER A 368 5.90 17.55 25.48
C SER A 368 5.40 17.89 26.86
N SER A 369 6.30 18.35 27.73
CA SER A 369 5.90 18.79 29.05
C SER A 369 4.95 19.98 28.92
N LYS A 370 3.69 19.83 29.32
CA LYS A 370 2.80 20.98 29.50
C LYS A 370 3.43 21.84 30.58
N LYS A 371 4.04 22.97 30.21
CA LYS A 371 4.31 24.04 31.19
C LYS A 371 2.98 24.38 31.84
N LYS A 372 2.76 23.97 33.10
CA LYS A 372 1.69 24.56 33.90
C LYS A 372 1.97 26.06 33.95
N ARG A 373 1.14 26.84 33.32
CA ARG A 373 1.03 28.29 33.59
C ARG A 373 0.42 28.51 34.94
#